data_023ddb6c5d6cd672f93a8f666cf25742
#
_entry.id   023ddb6c5d6cd672f93a8f666cf25742
#
_cell.length_a   1.000
_cell.length_b   1.000
_cell.length_c   1.000
_cell.angle_alpha   90.00
_cell.angle_beta   90.00
_cell.angle_gamma   90.00
#
_symmetry.space_group_name_H-M   'P 1'
#
loop_
_entity.id
_entity.type
_entity.pdbx_description
1 polymer ?
#
loop_
_entity_poly.entity_id
_entity_poly.type
_entity_poly.pdbx_seq_one_letter_code
_entity_poly.pdbx_strand_id
1 'polypeptide(L)'
;MKMKCQWLVSAAVALTALFCTSCTKELVVEEVLQIPVNGKLYTSYNLWYEKADHVNSVNYLKGSILPFGTEVEITKATNDEITFRTVADKKVFRIVFEQQYRMQSVEDYIRDLFTSRDFKTLSEGISTVNVEKIRRGMIDNGMTKQEVRLAYGPPCKYKTPDESLNTWLFWTELLVGKRIVFNNNKVTDVIVL
;
A
#
# COMPACT_ATOMS: atom_id res chain seq x y z
N MET A 1 35.25 -76.74 0.16
CA MET A 1 34.95 -75.73 -0.84
C MET A 1 33.86 -74.85 -0.24
N LYS A 2 34.17 -73.62 0.23
CA LYS A 2 33.26 -72.73 0.95
C LYS A 2 32.91 -71.57 0.04
N MET A 3 31.65 -71.49 -0.35
CA MET A 3 31.06 -70.31 -1.03
C MET A 3 30.76 -69.23 0.00
N LYS A 4 31.33 -68.02 -0.16
CA LYS A 4 31.02 -66.84 0.61
C LYS A 4 29.90 -66.07 -0.14
N CYS A 5 28.78 -65.96 0.52
CA CYS A 5 27.64 -65.12 0.07
C CYS A 5 27.91 -63.69 0.49
N GLN A 6 28.15 -62.78 -0.47
CA GLN A 6 28.26 -61.35 -0.21
C GLN A 6 26.88 -60.72 -0.24
N TRP A 7 26.48 -60.16 0.89
CA TRP A 7 25.27 -59.33 1.01
C TRP A 7 25.60 -57.93 0.57
N LEU A 8 25.02 -57.48 -0.54
CA LEU A 8 24.98 -56.09 -0.94
C LEU A 8 23.83 -55.40 -0.22
N VAL A 9 24.15 -54.56 0.74
CA VAL A 9 23.20 -53.67 1.39
C VAL A 9 23.10 -52.41 0.55
N SER A 10 22.02 -52.27 -0.25
CA SER A 10 21.69 -51.04 -0.96
C SER A 10 21.01 -50.09 0.02
N ALA A 11 21.76 -49.08 0.47
CA ALA A 11 21.19 -47.96 1.23
C ALA A 11 20.46 -47.02 0.26
N ALA A 12 19.15 -47.12 0.22
CA ALA A 12 18.30 -46.13 -0.46
C ALA A 12 18.22 -44.89 0.43
N VAL A 13 18.98 -43.85 0.09
CA VAL A 13 18.85 -42.52 0.69
C VAL A 13 17.58 -41.87 0.07
N ALA A 14 16.48 -41.91 0.80
CA ALA A 14 15.29 -41.15 0.48
C ALA A 14 15.57 -39.67 0.77
N LEU A 15 15.90 -38.91 -0.27
CA LEU A 15 16.04 -37.47 -0.23
C LEU A 15 14.61 -36.85 -0.17
N THR A 16 14.07 -36.70 1.04
CA THR A 16 12.83 -35.96 1.27
C THR A 16 13.13 -34.48 1.03
N ALA A 17 12.84 -34.01 -0.19
CA ALA A 17 12.80 -32.61 -0.50
C ALA A 17 11.63 -31.99 0.30
N LEU A 18 11.95 -31.33 1.40
CA LEU A 18 11.01 -30.42 2.07
C LEU A 18 10.74 -29.26 1.12
N PHE A 19 9.69 -29.37 0.33
CA PHE A 19 9.08 -28.22 -0.31
C PHE A 19 8.51 -27.34 0.80
N CYS A 20 9.27 -26.33 1.22
CA CYS A 20 8.71 -25.19 1.94
C CYS A 20 7.77 -24.48 0.95
N THR A 21 6.52 -24.96 0.84
CA THR A 21 5.45 -24.18 0.24
C THR A 21 5.26 -22.98 1.13
N SER A 22 5.77 -21.83 0.70
CA SER A 22 5.40 -20.55 1.28
C SER A 22 3.87 -20.49 1.24
N CYS A 23 3.23 -20.64 2.39
CA CYS A 23 1.78 -20.67 2.50
C CYS A 23 1.29 -19.24 2.28
N THR A 24 0.97 -18.89 1.04
CA THR A 24 0.35 -17.61 0.72
C THR A 24 -1.05 -17.61 1.34
N LYS A 25 -1.23 -16.81 2.39
CA LYS A 25 -2.51 -16.67 3.08
C LYS A 25 -3.39 -15.70 2.31
N GLU A 26 -4.57 -16.14 1.90
CA GLU A 26 -5.62 -15.25 1.40
C GLU A 26 -6.21 -14.40 2.53
N LEU A 27 -6.49 -13.13 2.23
CA LEU A 27 -7.13 -12.19 3.12
C LEU A 27 -8.54 -11.87 2.62
N VAL A 28 -9.52 -11.96 3.49
CA VAL A 28 -10.90 -11.51 3.22
C VAL A 28 -10.97 -10.03 3.55
N VAL A 29 -11.04 -9.20 2.50
CA VAL A 29 -10.92 -7.74 2.64
C VAL A 29 -12.07 -7.15 3.42
N GLU A 30 -13.27 -7.67 3.25
CA GLU A 30 -14.47 -7.25 3.98
C GLU A 30 -14.31 -7.46 5.50
N GLU A 31 -13.68 -8.54 5.92
CA GLU A 31 -13.36 -8.78 7.34
C GLU A 31 -12.29 -7.79 7.84
N VAL A 32 -11.25 -7.56 7.04
CA VAL A 32 -10.18 -6.61 7.39
C VAL A 32 -10.74 -5.20 7.58
N LEU A 33 -11.65 -4.78 6.71
CA LEU A 33 -12.26 -3.44 6.72
C LEU A 33 -13.52 -3.35 7.60
N GLN A 34 -14.03 -4.48 8.08
CA GLN A 34 -15.29 -4.58 8.86
C GLN A 34 -16.49 -3.95 8.10
N ILE A 35 -16.60 -4.25 6.81
CA ILE A 35 -17.68 -3.78 5.94
C ILE A 35 -18.56 -4.94 5.48
N PRO A 36 -19.81 -4.67 5.05
CA PRO A 36 -20.67 -5.69 4.45
C PRO A 36 -20.03 -6.34 3.22
N VAL A 37 -20.32 -7.62 3.01
CA VAL A 37 -19.93 -8.33 1.78
C VAL A 37 -20.49 -7.60 0.56
N ASN A 38 -19.65 -7.41 -0.45
CA ASN A 38 -19.95 -6.60 -1.66
C ASN A 38 -20.20 -5.11 -1.37
N GLY A 39 -19.76 -4.59 -0.23
CA GLY A 39 -19.76 -3.15 0.03
C GLY A 39 -18.87 -2.40 -0.99
N LYS A 40 -19.30 -1.19 -1.38
CA LYS A 40 -18.48 -0.35 -2.25
C LYS A 40 -17.20 0.08 -1.56
N LEU A 41 -16.10 0.00 -2.32
CA LEU A 41 -14.77 0.40 -1.86
C LEU A 41 -14.23 1.54 -2.71
N TYR A 42 -13.48 2.42 -2.05
CA TYR A 42 -12.84 3.57 -2.66
C TYR A 42 -11.40 3.70 -2.16
N THR A 43 -10.53 4.34 -2.94
CA THR A 43 -9.20 4.71 -2.48
C THR A 43 -9.29 5.84 -1.45
N SER A 44 -8.65 5.68 -0.29
CA SER A 44 -8.64 6.67 0.80
C SER A 44 -7.77 7.89 0.49
N TYR A 45 -6.75 7.72 -0.35
CA TYR A 45 -5.79 8.73 -0.75
C TYR A 45 -5.29 8.46 -2.17
N ASN A 46 -4.54 9.39 -2.74
CA ASN A 46 -3.89 9.20 -4.03
C ASN A 46 -2.86 8.08 -3.98
N LEU A 47 -3.06 7.05 -4.79
CA LEU A 47 -2.07 6.00 -4.99
C LEU A 47 -1.15 6.40 -6.14
N TRP A 48 0.14 6.58 -5.84
CA TRP A 48 1.15 6.90 -6.83
C TRP A 48 1.72 5.63 -7.43
N TYR A 49 1.98 5.61 -8.74
CA TYR A 49 2.51 4.43 -9.42
C TYR A 49 3.26 4.79 -10.71
N GLU A 50 4.32 4.07 -11.00
CA GLU A 50 5.01 4.11 -12.31
C GLU A 50 4.42 3.06 -13.25
N LYS A 51 4.11 1.86 -12.73
CA LYS A 51 3.48 0.75 -13.46
C LYS A 51 2.30 0.23 -12.67
N ALA A 52 1.13 0.10 -13.31
CA ALA A 52 -0.07 -0.36 -12.62
C ALA A 52 0.01 -1.85 -12.19
N ASP A 53 0.72 -2.67 -12.94
CA ASP A 53 0.94 -4.10 -12.66
C ASP A 53 2.05 -4.35 -11.61
N HIS A 54 2.74 -3.32 -11.17
CA HIS A 54 3.77 -3.40 -10.14
C HIS A 54 3.85 -2.09 -9.34
N VAL A 55 2.88 -1.87 -8.46
CA VAL A 55 2.83 -0.72 -7.56
C VAL A 55 3.60 -1.07 -6.28
N ASN A 56 4.56 -0.22 -5.91
CA ASN A 56 5.30 -0.42 -4.67
C ASN A 56 4.46 0.00 -3.46
N SER A 57 4.41 -0.84 -2.42
CA SER A 57 3.65 -0.56 -1.19
C SER A 57 4.16 0.65 -0.38
N VAL A 58 5.35 1.15 -0.67
CA VAL A 58 5.90 2.37 -0.04
C VAL A 58 5.18 3.65 -0.51
N ASN A 59 4.43 3.59 -1.62
CA ASN A 59 3.75 4.75 -2.22
C ASN A 59 4.72 5.90 -2.52
N TYR A 60 5.80 5.63 -3.26
CA TYR A 60 6.71 6.69 -3.73
C TYR A 60 5.94 7.75 -4.51
N LEU A 61 6.16 9.03 -4.16
CA LEU A 61 5.48 10.17 -4.81
C LEU A 61 6.03 10.43 -6.22
N LYS A 62 5.88 9.44 -7.12
CA LYS A 62 6.45 9.43 -8.46
C LYS A 62 5.50 8.77 -9.48
N GLY A 63 5.55 9.23 -10.71
CA GLY A 63 4.78 8.68 -11.82
C GLY A 63 3.36 9.22 -11.94
N SER A 64 2.42 8.32 -12.18
CA SER A 64 0.99 8.63 -12.32
C SER A 64 0.25 8.53 -10.99
N ILE A 65 -0.94 9.09 -10.94
CA ILE A 65 -1.81 9.07 -9.74
C ILE A 65 -3.12 8.36 -10.07
N LEU A 66 -3.50 7.39 -9.23
CA LEU A 66 -4.89 6.97 -9.09
C LEU A 66 -5.50 7.85 -8.00
N PRO A 67 -6.46 8.73 -8.31
CA PRO A 67 -6.96 9.72 -7.36
C PRO A 67 -7.71 9.10 -6.19
N PHE A 68 -7.68 9.75 -5.03
CA PHE A 68 -8.52 9.40 -3.88
C PHE A 68 -10.01 9.42 -4.25
N GLY A 69 -10.79 8.60 -3.57
CA GLY A 69 -12.22 8.46 -3.86
C GLY A 69 -12.53 7.73 -5.16
N THR A 70 -11.55 7.08 -5.80
CA THR A 70 -11.79 6.21 -6.96
C THR A 70 -12.46 4.91 -6.49
N GLU A 71 -13.62 4.57 -7.06
CA GLU A 71 -14.32 3.31 -6.77
C GLU A 71 -13.55 2.14 -7.34
N VAL A 72 -13.29 1.12 -6.51
CA VAL A 72 -12.45 -0.03 -6.84
C VAL A 72 -13.09 -1.34 -6.39
N GLU A 73 -12.64 -2.42 -7.00
CA GLU A 73 -13.05 -3.79 -6.70
C GLU A 73 -11.79 -4.62 -6.48
N ILE A 74 -11.60 -5.16 -5.28
CA ILE A 74 -10.45 -6.00 -4.97
C ILE A 74 -10.72 -7.39 -5.52
N THR A 75 -9.80 -7.91 -6.33
CA THR A 75 -9.91 -9.22 -6.98
C THR A 75 -9.03 -10.27 -6.33
N LYS A 76 -7.99 -9.84 -5.58
CA LYS A 76 -7.11 -10.72 -4.83
C LYS A 76 -6.45 -9.94 -3.69
N ALA A 77 -6.39 -10.52 -2.52
CA ALA A 77 -5.57 -10.02 -1.42
C ALA A 77 -4.89 -11.20 -0.72
N THR A 78 -3.58 -11.09 -0.53
CA THR A 78 -2.77 -12.08 0.17
C THR A 78 -1.78 -11.37 1.10
N ASN A 79 -1.01 -12.13 1.86
CA ASN A 79 0.07 -11.58 2.69
C ASN A 79 1.22 -10.94 1.90
N ASP A 80 1.24 -11.04 0.55
CA ASP A 80 2.36 -10.57 -0.29
C ASP A 80 1.93 -9.60 -1.39
N GLU A 81 0.64 -9.58 -1.76
CA GLU A 81 0.13 -8.70 -2.82
C GLU A 81 -1.36 -8.38 -2.67
N ILE A 82 -1.76 -7.25 -3.22
CA ILE A 82 -3.17 -6.88 -3.42
C ILE A 82 -3.36 -6.59 -4.90
N THR A 83 -4.36 -7.23 -5.51
CA THR A 83 -4.79 -6.92 -6.88
C THR A 83 -6.21 -6.38 -6.82
N PHE A 84 -6.44 -5.24 -7.46
CA PHE A 84 -7.74 -4.60 -7.58
C PHE A 84 -7.92 -3.98 -8.94
N ARG A 85 -9.15 -3.65 -9.29
CA ARG A 85 -9.48 -2.91 -10.52
C ARG A 85 -10.36 -1.71 -10.21
N THR A 86 -10.21 -0.66 -10.98
CA THR A 86 -11.14 0.48 -10.97
C THR A 86 -12.49 0.05 -11.54
N VAL A 87 -13.58 0.58 -10.98
CA VAL A 87 -14.93 0.24 -11.47
C VAL A 87 -15.22 0.92 -12.81
N ALA A 88 -14.75 2.15 -13.00
CA ALA A 88 -15.07 2.99 -14.15
C ALA A 88 -14.43 2.49 -15.47
N ASP A 89 -13.11 2.30 -15.48
CA ASP A 89 -12.33 1.96 -16.69
C ASP A 89 -11.73 0.55 -16.67
N LYS A 90 -12.03 -0.22 -15.60
CA LYS A 90 -11.55 -1.60 -15.39
C LYS A 90 -10.03 -1.75 -15.40
N LYS A 91 -9.30 -0.68 -15.17
CA LYS A 91 -7.85 -0.71 -15.07
C LYS A 91 -7.41 -1.52 -13.86
N VAL A 92 -6.51 -2.47 -14.06
CA VAL A 92 -6.01 -3.38 -13.02
C VAL A 92 -4.74 -2.81 -12.39
N PHE A 93 -4.68 -2.87 -11.08
CA PHE A 93 -3.53 -2.50 -10.26
C PHE A 93 -3.09 -3.69 -9.42
N ARG A 94 -1.78 -3.88 -9.30
CA ARG A 94 -1.18 -4.89 -8.44
C ARG A 94 -0.17 -4.23 -7.52
N ILE A 95 -0.46 -4.21 -6.23
CA ILE A 95 0.44 -3.72 -5.17
C ILE A 95 1.26 -4.90 -4.68
N VAL A 96 2.58 -4.75 -4.67
CA VAL A 96 3.52 -5.78 -4.23
C VAL A 96 4.18 -5.36 -2.93
N PHE A 97 4.17 -6.26 -1.95
CA PHE A 97 4.81 -6.07 -0.66
C PHE A 97 6.18 -6.75 -0.65
N GLU A 98 7.19 -6.06 -1.16
CA GLU A 98 8.56 -6.53 -1.09
C GLU A 98 9.04 -6.55 0.37
N GLN A 99 9.55 -7.68 0.82
CA GLN A 99 9.90 -7.90 2.22
C GLN A 99 10.88 -6.85 2.78
N GLN A 100 11.83 -6.40 1.96
CA GLN A 100 12.81 -5.37 2.33
C GLN A 100 12.22 -3.96 2.51
N TYR A 101 11.03 -3.70 1.96
CA TYR A 101 10.33 -2.40 2.05
C TYR A 101 9.04 -2.48 2.85
N ARG A 102 8.77 -3.63 3.46
CA ARG A 102 7.55 -3.83 4.25
C ARG A 102 7.61 -3.04 5.53
N MET A 103 6.81 -1.98 5.62
CA MET A 103 6.75 -1.07 6.77
C MET A 103 5.56 -1.37 7.70
N GLN A 104 4.61 -2.17 7.23
CA GLN A 104 3.38 -2.54 7.95
C GLN A 104 2.82 -3.86 7.42
N SER A 105 1.85 -4.41 8.14
CA SER A 105 1.11 -5.60 7.67
C SER A 105 0.28 -5.27 6.42
N VAL A 106 -0.08 -6.28 5.64
CA VAL A 106 -0.95 -6.08 4.47
C VAL A 106 -2.35 -5.66 4.93
N GLU A 107 -2.82 -6.18 6.05
CA GLU A 107 -4.09 -5.81 6.67
C GLU A 107 -4.13 -4.31 7.04
N ASP A 108 -3.06 -3.79 7.65
CA ASP A 108 -2.97 -2.35 7.96
C ASP A 108 -2.90 -1.50 6.70
N TYR A 109 -2.19 -1.98 5.68
CA TYR A 109 -2.15 -1.31 4.38
C TYR A 109 -3.54 -1.28 3.71
N ILE A 110 -4.31 -2.38 3.79
CA ILE A 110 -5.70 -2.42 3.32
C ILE A 110 -6.55 -1.38 4.04
N ARG A 111 -6.45 -1.28 5.38
CA ARG A 111 -7.18 -0.29 6.18
C ARG A 111 -6.77 1.15 5.86
N ASP A 112 -5.50 1.37 5.52
CA ASP A 112 -5.02 2.70 5.13
C ASP A 112 -5.51 3.11 3.74
N LEU A 113 -5.40 2.21 2.74
CA LEU A 113 -5.64 2.53 1.33
C LEU A 113 -7.12 2.48 0.94
N PHE A 114 -7.92 1.56 1.51
CA PHE A 114 -9.30 1.37 1.10
C PHE A 114 -10.30 1.81 2.16
N THR A 115 -11.44 2.32 1.71
CA THR A 115 -12.50 2.83 2.58
C THR A 115 -13.87 2.65 1.93
N SER A 116 -14.92 2.63 2.73
CA SER A 116 -16.31 2.72 2.24
C SER A 116 -16.77 4.17 1.98
N ARG A 117 -15.95 5.18 2.33
CA ARG A 117 -16.27 6.59 2.10
C ARG A 117 -15.97 6.98 0.66
N ASP A 118 -16.97 7.48 -0.03
CA ASP A 118 -16.85 7.96 -1.41
C ASP A 118 -16.08 9.28 -1.52
N PHE A 119 -15.83 9.72 -2.75
CA PHE A 119 -15.15 10.98 -3.03
C PHE A 119 -15.80 12.18 -2.34
N LYS A 120 -17.14 12.25 -2.32
CA LYS A 120 -17.88 13.37 -1.71
C LYS A 120 -17.61 13.43 -0.21
N THR A 121 -17.69 12.31 0.47
CA THR A 121 -17.43 12.20 1.91
C THR A 121 -15.96 12.49 2.25
N LEU A 122 -15.02 12.00 1.44
CA LEU A 122 -13.59 12.25 1.66
C LEU A 122 -13.19 13.71 1.44
N SER A 123 -13.86 14.43 0.54
CA SER A 123 -13.58 15.84 0.21
C SER A 123 -14.44 16.83 1.00
N GLU A 124 -15.28 16.36 1.92
CA GLU A 124 -16.16 17.23 2.70
C GLU A 124 -15.34 18.27 3.50
N GLY A 125 -15.76 19.54 3.42
CA GLY A 125 -15.07 20.66 4.08
C GLY A 125 -13.78 21.15 3.41
N ILE A 126 -13.36 20.53 2.29
CA ILE A 126 -12.19 20.94 1.52
C ILE A 126 -12.63 21.85 0.37
N SER A 127 -11.93 22.98 0.15
CA SER A 127 -12.22 23.85 -0.97
C SER A 127 -12.01 23.17 -2.32
N THR A 128 -12.81 23.52 -3.34
CA THR A 128 -12.68 22.97 -4.69
C THR A 128 -11.27 23.16 -5.26
N VAL A 129 -10.66 24.30 -4.97
CA VAL A 129 -9.27 24.59 -5.39
C VAL A 129 -8.28 23.59 -4.77
N ASN A 130 -8.41 23.32 -3.48
CA ASN A 130 -7.54 22.35 -2.81
C ASN A 130 -7.83 20.91 -3.27
N VAL A 131 -9.09 20.55 -3.50
CA VAL A 131 -9.45 19.24 -4.07
C VAL A 131 -8.72 19.00 -5.41
N GLU A 132 -8.73 19.99 -6.31
CA GLU A 132 -8.02 19.87 -7.59
C GLU A 132 -6.51 19.75 -7.42
N LYS A 133 -5.91 20.50 -6.49
CA LYS A 133 -4.49 20.37 -6.15
C LYS A 133 -4.17 18.96 -5.60
N ILE A 134 -4.96 18.49 -4.64
CA ILE A 134 -4.82 17.15 -4.05
C ILE A 134 -4.86 16.08 -5.15
N ARG A 135 -5.85 16.12 -6.05
CA ARG A 135 -5.97 15.16 -7.16
C ARG A 135 -4.74 15.13 -8.08
N ARG A 136 -4.03 16.25 -8.18
CA ARG A 136 -2.76 16.38 -8.93
C ARG A 136 -1.52 16.07 -8.08
N GLY A 137 -1.70 15.63 -6.82
CA GLY A 137 -0.59 15.39 -5.92
C GLY A 137 0.19 16.64 -5.55
N MET A 138 -0.49 17.79 -5.51
CA MET A 138 0.10 19.08 -5.14
C MET A 138 -0.33 19.46 -3.74
N ILE A 139 0.59 19.95 -2.95
CA ILE A 139 0.33 20.53 -1.64
C ILE A 139 0.97 21.91 -1.54
N ASP A 140 0.27 22.80 -0.83
CA ASP A 140 0.71 24.18 -0.59
C ASP A 140 0.66 24.52 0.90
N ASN A 141 1.33 25.60 1.26
CA ASN A 141 1.23 26.17 2.60
C ASN A 141 -0.22 26.52 2.94
N GLY A 142 -0.61 26.26 4.17
CA GLY A 142 -1.97 26.43 4.67
C GLY A 142 -2.90 25.23 4.50
N MET A 143 -2.54 24.22 3.70
CA MET A 143 -3.27 22.95 3.65
C MET A 143 -3.16 22.19 4.97
N THR A 144 -4.21 21.47 5.33
CA THR A 144 -4.31 20.68 6.55
C THR A 144 -3.57 19.33 6.42
N LYS A 145 -3.29 18.68 7.54
CA LYS A 145 -2.77 17.30 7.58
C LYS A 145 -3.67 16.32 6.81
N GLN A 146 -5.01 16.50 6.90
CA GLN A 146 -5.96 15.68 6.14
C GLN A 146 -5.77 15.87 4.63
N GLU A 147 -5.64 17.08 4.15
CA GLU A 147 -5.40 17.38 2.73
C GLU A 147 -4.08 16.81 2.24
N VAL A 148 -3.02 16.91 3.04
CA VAL A 148 -1.72 16.28 2.74
C VAL A 148 -1.85 14.76 2.68
N ARG A 149 -2.58 14.14 3.62
CA ARG A 149 -2.83 12.69 3.62
C ARG A 149 -3.61 12.23 2.39
N LEU A 150 -4.59 13.00 1.94
CA LEU A 150 -5.31 12.70 0.68
C LEU A 150 -4.39 12.79 -0.54
N ALA A 151 -3.47 13.76 -0.58
CA ALA A 151 -2.57 13.98 -1.71
C ALA A 151 -1.43 12.95 -1.78
N TYR A 152 -0.84 12.60 -0.64
CA TYR A 152 0.39 11.81 -0.57
C TYR A 152 0.23 10.44 0.10
N GLY A 153 -0.92 10.17 0.72
CA GLY A 153 -1.12 8.99 1.56
C GLY A 153 -0.55 9.17 2.97
N PRO A 154 -0.47 8.08 3.75
CA PRO A 154 0.16 8.11 5.07
C PRO A 154 1.66 8.42 4.94
N PRO A 155 2.25 9.17 5.89
CA PRO A 155 3.69 9.39 5.91
C PRO A 155 4.46 8.09 6.20
N CYS A 156 5.75 8.10 5.85
CA CYS A 156 6.63 6.96 6.09
C CYS A 156 6.69 6.62 7.59
N LYS A 157 6.11 5.51 8.01
CA LYS A 157 6.03 5.07 9.42
C LYS A 157 7.39 4.95 10.11
N TYR A 158 8.45 4.62 9.37
CA TYR A 158 9.81 4.55 9.92
C TYR A 158 10.36 5.92 10.37
N LYS A 159 10.01 7.00 9.68
CA LYS A 159 10.46 8.37 9.98
C LYS A 159 9.40 9.22 10.65
N THR A 160 8.15 8.84 10.52
CA THR A 160 6.97 9.50 11.10
C THR A 160 6.10 8.43 11.74
N PRO A 161 6.49 7.90 12.90
CA PRO A 161 5.77 6.80 13.55
C PRO A 161 4.38 7.20 14.05
N ASP A 162 4.15 8.49 14.24
CA ASP A 162 2.90 9.07 14.74
C ASP A 162 2.50 10.29 13.90
N GLU A 163 1.31 10.24 13.32
CA GLU A 163 0.75 11.33 12.49
C GLU A 163 0.34 12.56 13.32
N SER A 164 0.36 12.50 14.67
CA SER A 164 0.22 13.68 15.53
C SER A 164 1.42 14.62 15.43
N LEU A 165 2.60 14.11 15.06
CA LEU A 165 3.82 14.89 14.91
C LEU A 165 3.64 16.04 13.91
N ASN A 166 4.33 17.16 14.18
CA ASN A 166 4.30 18.34 13.31
C ASN A 166 5.26 18.27 12.12
N THR A 167 5.89 17.13 11.89
CA THR A 167 6.77 16.92 10.75
C THR A 167 6.51 15.53 10.17
N TRP A 168 6.14 15.49 8.89
CA TRP A 168 5.90 14.26 8.17
C TRP A 168 6.92 14.07 7.07
N LEU A 169 7.40 12.84 6.89
CA LEU A 169 8.31 12.49 5.82
C LEU A 169 7.63 11.54 4.82
N PHE A 170 7.81 11.86 3.55
CA PHE A 170 7.35 11.05 2.41
C PHE A 170 8.53 10.70 1.53
N TRP A 171 8.51 9.50 0.94
CA TRP A 171 9.51 9.11 -0.03
C TRP A 171 9.10 9.51 -1.45
N THR A 172 10.03 10.10 -2.22
CA THR A 172 9.87 10.34 -3.65
C THR A 172 10.63 9.31 -4.48
N GLU A 173 11.75 8.83 -3.94
CA GLU A 173 12.57 7.74 -4.47
C GLU A 173 13.28 7.04 -3.31
N LEU A 174 14.06 6.01 -3.62
CA LEU A 174 14.91 5.37 -2.63
C LEU A 174 15.88 6.40 -2.02
N LEU A 175 15.80 6.59 -0.71
CA LEU A 175 16.60 7.55 0.07
C LEU A 175 16.40 9.04 -0.27
N VAL A 176 15.45 9.37 -1.13
CA VAL A 176 15.07 10.75 -1.46
C VAL A 176 13.65 11.00 -0.98
N GLY A 177 13.40 12.11 -0.34
CA GLY A 177 12.10 12.38 0.24
C GLY A 177 11.69 13.84 0.29
N LYS A 178 10.45 14.05 0.72
CA LYS A 178 9.90 15.36 1.08
C LYS A 178 9.56 15.38 2.55
N ARG A 179 9.98 16.44 3.23
CA ARG A 179 9.58 16.74 4.60
C ARG A 179 8.52 17.83 4.57
N ILE A 180 7.38 17.56 5.19
CA ILE A 180 6.29 18.49 5.35
C ILE A 180 6.25 18.93 6.80
N VAL A 181 6.32 20.24 7.04
CA VAL A 181 6.28 20.84 8.37
C VAL A 181 4.90 21.45 8.59
N PHE A 182 4.33 21.21 9.77
CA PHE A 182 3.01 21.71 10.16
C PHE A 182 3.11 22.62 11.37
N ASN A 183 2.29 23.65 11.40
CA ASN A 183 2.00 24.44 12.58
C ASN A 183 0.47 24.57 12.70
N ASN A 184 -0.09 24.29 13.88
CA ASN A 184 -1.53 24.29 14.11
C ASN A 184 -2.32 23.52 13.03
N ASN A 185 -1.87 22.30 12.73
CA ASN A 185 -2.48 21.40 11.73
C ASN A 185 -2.44 21.91 10.27
N LYS A 186 -1.64 22.94 9.97
CA LYS A 186 -1.48 23.51 8.63
C LYS A 186 -0.05 23.45 8.15
N VAL A 187 0.16 23.14 6.88
CA VAL A 187 1.47 23.16 6.23
C VAL A 187 2.09 24.55 6.31
N THR A 188 3.31 24.63 6.79
CA THR A 188 4.14 25.85 6.79
C THR A 188 5.28 25.74 5.80
N ASP A 189 5.85 24.54 5.65
CA ASP A 189 7.00 24.33 4.78
C ASP A 189 6.95 22.96 4.09
N VAL A 190 7.46 22.93 2.86
CA VAL A 190 7.69 21.72 2.04
C VAL A 190 9.17 21.69 1.67
N ILE A 191 9.93 20.77 2.25
CA ILE A 191 11.38 20.68 2.09
C ILE A 191 11.69 19.42 1.29
N VAL A 192 12.39 19.56 0.17
CA VAL A 192 12.94 18.43 -0.60
C VAL A 192 14.29 18.06 0.01
N LEU A 193 14.50 16.76 0.27
CA LEU A 193 15.69 16.22 0.94
C LEU A 193 16.62 15.54 -0.06
#